data_5e2bf7795a518d87c9a506a9cc147d46
#
_entry.id   5e2bf7795a518d87c9a506a9cc147d46
#
_cell.length_a   1.000
_cell.length_b   1.000
_cell.length_c   1.000
_cell.angle_alpha   90.00
_cell.angle_beta   90.00
_cell.angle_gamma   90.00
#
_symmetry.space_group_name_H-M   'P 1'
#
loop_
_entity.id
_entity.type
_entity.pdbx_description
1 polymer ?
#
loop_
_entity_poly.entity_id
_entity_poly.type
_entity_poly.pdbx_seq_one_letter_code
_entity_poly.pdbx_strand_id
1 'polypeptide(L)'
;MILYPAIDLKDGKAVRLLRGDMGAATVFNDDPAAQAMEFVEAGCDWLHLVDLNGAFAGAPVNAAPVEAILAACRVPAQLGGGIRDMDTIEAWLSKGLARVILGTVAVENPALVREAARAFPGQVAVGIDARNGLVATKGWAEETDVDATDLAKSFEDAGVAAIIYTDINRDGAMQGPNIEATAALARAVSIPVIASGGVSSLDDLIALRDCGASLNGAISGRALYDGALDLAEALAALKS
;
A
#
# COMPACT_ATOMS: atom_id res chain seq x y z
N MET A 1 8.12 -5.35 13.12
CA MET A 1 7.64 -5.08 11.73
C MET A 1 6.13 -4.81 11.78
N ILE A 2 5.63 -3.74 11.13
CA ILE A 2 4.20 -3.38 11.13
C ILE A 2 3.43 -4.23 10.11
N LEU A 3 2.25 -4.75 10.46
CA LEU A 3 1.33 -5.35 9.52
C LEU A 3 0.24 -4.33 9.15
N TYR A 4 0.05 -4.11 7.86
CA TYR A 4 -0.93 -3.21 7.27
C TYR A 4 -2.06 -4.03 6.62
N PRO A 5 -3.21 -4.25 7.28
CA PRO A 5 -4.37 -4.81 6.62
C PRO A 5 -4.83 -3.88 5.49
N ALA A 6 -5.07 -4.48 4.31
CA ALA A 6 -5.43 -3.73 3.11
C ALA A 6 -6.94 -3.76 2.84
N ILE A 7 -7.50 -2.59 2.53
CA ILE A 7 -8.87 -2.42 2.05
C ILE A 7 -8.81 -1.73 0.68
N ASP A 8 -9.10 -2.48 -0.36
CA ASP A 8 -9.25 -1.95 -1.71
C ASP A 8 -10.69 -1.50 -1.90
N LEU A 9 -10.87 -0.29 -2.39
CA LEU A 9 -12.16 0.34 -2.59
C LEU A 9 -12.51 0.38 -4.08
N LYS A 10 -13.63 -0.24 -4.44
CA LYS A 10 -14.19 -0.22 -5.79
C LYS A 10 -15.71 -0.03 -5.71
N ASP A 11 -16.21 0.99 -6.40
CA ASP A 11 -17.63 1.31 -6.47
C ASP A 11 -18.29 1.40 -5.07
N GLY A 12 -17.57 1.98 -4.10
CA GLY A 12 -18.03 2.17 -2.74
C GLY A 12 -17.88 0.96 -1.81
N LYS A 13 -17.34 -0.17 -2.26
CA LYS A 13 -17.25 -1.43 -1.53
C LYS A 13 -15.82 -1.86 -1.26
N ALA A 14 -15.62 -2.68 -0.21
CA ALA A 14 -14.36 -3.35 0.04
C ALA A 14 -14.24 -4.60 -0.85
N VAL A 15 -13.20 -4.62 -1.70
CA VAL A 15 -12.99 -5.67 -2.69
C VAL A 15 -11.56 -6.19 -2.65
N ARG A 16 -11.31 -7.31 -3.34
CA ARG A 16 -9.97 -7.78 -3.70
C ARG A 16 -9.92 -8.13 -5.17
N LEU A 17 -8.82 -7.76 -5.81
CA LEU A 17 -8.53 -8.11 -7.19
C LEU A 17 -7.59 -9.32 -7.25
N LEU A 18 -7.58 -10.02 -8.36
CA LEU A 18 -6.55 -10.97 -8.71
C LEU A 18 -5.60 -10.31 -9.71
N ARG A 19 -4.34 -10.09 -9.30
CA ARG A 19 -3.30 -9.43 -10.12
C ARG A 19 -3.75 -8.10 -10.75
N GLY A 20 -4.56 -7.34 -10.01
CA GLY A 20 -5.04 -6.03 -10.45
C GLY A 20 -6.17 -6.05 -11.49
N ASP A 21 -6.72 -7.20 -11.84
CA ASP A 21 -7.83 -7.29 -12.82
C ASP A 21 -9.13 -6.74 -12.23
N MET A 22 -9.52 -5.55 -12.69
CA MET A 22 -10.77 -4.89 -12.30
C MET A 22 -12.03 -5.69 -12.65
N GLY A 23 -11.96 -6.55 -13.68
CA GLY A 23 -13.06 -7.43 -14.07
C GLY A 23 -13.23 -8.64 -13.15
N ALA A 24 -12.16 -9.01 -12.42
CA ALA A 24 -12.12 -10.13 -11.49
C ALA A 24 -12.23 -9.70 -10.02
N ALA A 25 -12.90 -8.58 -9.74
CA ALA A 25 -13.10 -8.08 -8.39
C ALA A 25 -14.07 -8.99 -7.60
N THR A 26 -13.62 -9.43 -6.43
CA THR A 26 -14.49 -10.10 -5.43
C THR A 26 -14.87 -9.09 -4.36
N VAL A 27 -16.16 -8.90 -4.12
CA VAL A 27 -16.67 -8.07 -3.01
C VAL A 27 -16.62 -8.90 -1.73
N PHE A 28 -15.97 -8.38 -0.71
CA PHE A 28 -15.90 -9.02 0.61
C PHE A 28 -16.79 -8.30 1.64
N ASN A 29 -16.92 -6.98 1.52
CA ASN A 29 -17.79 -6.22 2.40
C ASN A 29 -18.43 -5.04 1.64
N ASP A 30 -19.76 -4.89 1.79
CA ASP A 30 -20.49 -3.76 1.21
C ASP A 30 -20.27 -2.46 2.01
N ASP A 31 -19.81 -2.57 3.26
CA ASP A 31 -19.47 -1.46 4.16
C ASP A 31 -17.96 -1.46 4.49
N PRO A 32 -17.14 -0.66 3.79
CA PRO A 32 -15.71 -0.56 4.05
C PRO A 32 -15.35 -0.07 5.46
N ALA A 33 -16.21 0.75 6.10
CA ALA A 33 -15.95 1.21 7.47
C ALA A 33 -16.13 0.08 8.49
N ALA A 34 -17.15 -0.79 8.30
CA ALA A 34 -17.30 -1.99 9.12
C ALA A 34 -16.09 -2.93 8.95
N GLN A 35 -15.60 -3.11 7.72
CA GLN A 35 -14.39 -3.91 7.48
C GLN A 35 -13.16 -3.34 8.17
N ALA A 36 -12.99 -2.03 8.15
CA ALA A 36 -11.89 -1.36 8.84
C ALA A 36 -11.98 -1.54 10.36
N MET A 37 -13.19 -1.46 10.93
CA MET A 37 -13.42 -1.69 12.37
C MET A 37 -13.06 -3.12 12.77
N GLU A 38 -13.40 -4.14 11.98
CA GLU A 38 -13.01 -5.53 12.24
C GLU A 38 -11.47 -5.67 12.37
N PHE A 39 -10.70 -5.02 11.49
CA PHE A 39 -9.25 -5.04 11.56
C PHE A 39 -8.71 -4.28 12.79
N VAL A 40 -9.34 -3.16 13.15
CA VAL A 40 -8.97 -2.39 14.36
C VAL A 40 -9.28 -3.18 15.63
N GLU A 41 -10.43 -3.85 15.71
CA GLU A 41 -10.82 -4.71 16.84
C GLU A 41 -9.87 -5.91 17.00
N ALA A 42 -9.34 -6.44 15.89
CA ALA A 42 -8.29 -7.46 15.91
C ALA A 42 -6.93 -6.92 16.37
N GLY A 43 -6.77 -5.61 16.51
CA GLY A 43 -5.60 -4.94 17.10
C GLY A 43 -4.56 -4.42 16.11
N CYS A 44 -4.91 -4.14 14.85
CA CYS A 44 -3.97 -3.55 13.89
C CYS A 44 -3.55 -2.13 14.32
N ASP A 45 -2.30 -1.79 14.02
CA ASP A 45 -1.72 -0.47 14.34
C ASP A 45 -1.88 0.53 13.19
N TRP A 46 -2.13 0.05 11.96
CA TRP A 46 -2.28 0.83 10.74
C TRP A 46 -3.28 0.17 9.77
N LEU A 47 -3.89 1.00 8.90
CA LEU A 47 -4.67 0.54 7.75
C LEU A 47 -4.02 0.98 6.44
N HIS A 48 -4.09 0.12 5.41
CA HIS A 48 -3.70 0.45 4.04
C HIS A 48 -4.94 0.49 3.15
N LEU A 49 -5.21 1.65 2.56
CA LEU A 49 -6.40 1.89 1.73
C LEU A 49 -5.98 2.14 0.28
N VAL A 50 -6.74 1.60 -0.67
CA VAL A 50 -6.53 1.86 -2.10
C VAL A 50 -7.84 2.25 -2.76
N ASP A 51 -7.91 3.45 -3.35
CA ASP A 51 -8.99 3.84 -4.26
C ASP A 51 -8.71 3.28 -5.66
N LEU A 52 -9.24 2.09 -5.95
CA LEU A 52 -9.01 1.41 -7.23
C LEU A 52 -9.62 2.21 -8.40
N ASN A 53 -10.83 2.73 -8.26
CA ASN A 53 -11.42 3.57 -9.30
C ASN A 53 -10.57 4.84 -9.52
N GLY A 54 -10.08 5.45 -8.44
CA GLY A 54 -9.22 6.62 -8.49
C GLY A 54 -7.87 6.36 -9.17
N ALA A 55 -7.28 5.19 -8.97
CA ALA A 55 -6.02 4.81 -9.61
C ALA A 55 -6.12 4.87 -11.16
N PHE A 56 -7.25 4.44 -11.72
CA PHE A 56 -7.53 4.50 -13.15
C PHE A 56 -8.02 5.88 -13.60
N ALA A 57 -8.89 6.54 -12.82
CA ALA A 57 -9.44 7.86 -13.16
C ALA A 57 -8.40 8.98 -13.05
N GLY A 58 -7.36 8.79 -12.23
CA GLY A 58 -6.36 9.82 -11.94
C GLY A 58 -6.81 10.92 -10.99
N ALA A 59 -7.95 10.69 -10.31
CA ALA A 59 -8.52 11.56 -9.29
C ALA A 59 -9.31 10.71 -8.28
N PRO A 60 -9.51 11.15 -7.02
CA PRO A 60 -10.28 10.41 -6.03
C PRO A 60 -11.71 10.10 -6.49
N VAL A 61 -12.14 8.84 -6.37
CA VAL A 61 -13.50 8.39 -6.73
C VAL A 61 -14.24 7.86 -5.50
N ASN A 62 -13.56 7.11 -4.62
CA ASN A 62 -14.14 6.53 -3.41
C ASN A 62 -13.93 7.41 -2.17
N ALA A 63 -14.10 8.73 -2.30
CA ALA A 63 -13.88 9.65 -1.18
C ALA A 63 -14.79 9.38 0.02
N ALA A 64 -16.09 9.15 -0.20
CA ALA A 64 -17.05 8.91 0.88
C ALA A 64 -16.73 7.65 1.71
N PRO A 65 -16.41 6.47 1.12
CA PRO A 65 -15.93 5.32 1.89
C PRO A 65 -14.66 5.59 2.69
N VAL A 66 -13.68 6.30 2.12
CA VAL A 66 -12.45 6.66 2.86
C VAL A 66 -12.76 7.54 4.06
N GLU A 67 -13.59 8.57 3.88
CA GLU A 67 -14.00 9.46 4.98
C GLU A 67 -14.77 8.70 6.06
N ALA A 68 -15.62 7.73 5.69
CA ALA A 68 -16.33 6.88 6.64
C ALA A 68 -15.34 6.02 7.47
N ILE A 69 -14.31 5.45 6.84
CA ILE A 69 -13.25 4.71 7.53
C ILE A 69 -12.50 5.63 8.52
N LEU A 70 -12.08 6.81 8.08
CA LEU A 70 -11.35 7.76 8.93
C LEU A 70 -12.19 8.23 10.12
N ALA A 71 -13.50 8.37 9.96
CA ALA A 71 -14.42 8.74 11.04
C ALA A 71 -14.65 7.60 12.03
N ALA A 72 -14.70 6.34 11.58
CA ALA A 72 -14.96 5.17 12.39
C ALA A 72 -13.71 4.67 13.14
N CYS A 73 -12.52 4.79 12.54
CA CYS A 73 -11.29 4.20 13.05
C CYS A 73 -10.34 5.27 13.59
N ARG A 74 -9.66 4.96 14.72
CA ARG A 74 -8.67 5.86 15.34
C ARG A 74 -7.23 5.50 15.03
N VAL A 75 -6.99 4.37 14.38
CA VAL A 75 -5.65 3.98 13.93
C VAL A 75 -5.26 4.79 12.68
N PRO A 76 -3.98 5.11 12.50
CA PRO A 76 -3.53 5.80 11.30
C PRO A 76 -3.82 4.97 10.05
N ALA A 77 -4.20 5.65 8.97
CA ALA A 77 -4.43 5.05 7.67
C ALA A 77 -3.55 5.70 6.60
N GLN A 78 -3.13 4.90 5.62
CA GLN A 78 -2.47 5.38 4.41
C GLN A 78 -3.34 5.07 3.19
N LEU A 79 -3.38 5.98 2.22
CA LEU A 79 -4.24 5.89 1.04
C LEU A 79 -3.45 6.08 -0.24
N GLY A 80 -3.63 5.15 -1.19
CA GLY A 80 -3.21 5.27 -2.58
C GLY A 80 -4.40 5.28 -3.53
N GLY A 81 -4.14 5.65 -4.80
CA GLY A 81 -5.15 5.69 -5.85
C GLY A 81 -5.64 7.10 -6.17
N GLY A 82 -5.32 7.60 -7.37
CA GLY A 82 -5.83 8.86 -7.91
C GLY A 82 -5.24 10.14 -7.32
N ILE A 83 -4.19 10.08 -6.51
CA ILE A 83 -3.57 11.27 -5.90
C ILE A 83 -2.44 11.75 -6.82
N ARG A 84 -2.64 12.91 -7.50
CA ARG A 84 -1.72 13.39 -8.54
C ARG A 84 -1.36 14.88 -8.46
N ASP A 85 -1.85 15.63 -7.49
CA ASP A 85 -1.58 17.05 -7.28
C ASP A 85 -1.54 17.43 -5.80
N MET A 86 -1.01 18.61 -5.51
CA MET A 86 -0.85 19.12 -4.13
C MET A 86 -2.19 19.36 -3.44
N ASP A 87 -3.19 19.84 -4.16
CA ASP A 87 -4.52 20.15 -3.60
C ASP A 87 -5.19 18.86 -3.10
N THR A 88 -5.08 17.76 -3.86
CA THR A 88 -5.59 16.44 -3.46
C THR A 88 -4.82 15.89 -2.25
N ILE A 89 -3.49 16.06 -2.20
CA ILE A 89 -2.66 15.65 -1.06
C ILE A 89 -3.11 16.40 0.20
N GLU A 90 -3.17 17.73 0.14
CA GLU A 90 -3.57 18.57 1.27
C GLU A 90 -5.00 18.26 1.72
N ALA A 91 -5.93 18.06 0.77
CA ALA A 91 -7.31 17.71 1.07
C ALA A 91 -7.42 16.40 1.87
N TRP A 92 -6.68 15.35 1.52
CA TRP A 92 -6.69 14.09 2.25
C TRP A 92 -6.04 14.20 3.63
N LEU A 93 -4.89 14.85 3.72
CA LEU A 93 -4.19 15.03 5.00
C LEU A 93 -5.01 15.88 5.98
N SER A 94 -5.69 16.93 5.50
CA SER A 94 -6.57 17.77 6.31
C SER A 94 -7.82 17.04 6.84
N LYS A 95 -8.25 15.96 6.16
CA LYS A 95 -9.34 15.08 6.61
C LYS A 95 -8.89 14.03 7.65
N GLY A 96 -7.62 14.04 8.04
CA GLY A 96 -7.08 13.16 9.07
C GLY A 96 -6.40 11.90 8.54
N LEU A 97 -6.19 11.78 7.22
CA LEU A 97 -5.36 10.70 6.68
C LEU A 97 -3.92 10.87 7.20
N ALA A 98 -3.31 9.80 7.69
CA ALA A 98 -1.97 9.87 8.24
C ALA A 98 -0.89 9.92 7.16
N ARG A 99 -1.12 9.28 5.99
CA ARG A 99 -0.15 9.24 4.89
C ARG A 99 -0.83 9.07 3.54
N VAL A 100 -0.40 9.84 2.54
CA VAL A 100 -0.74 9.64 1.14
C VAL A 100 0.31 8.79 0.45
N ILE A 101 -0.09 8.00 -0.56
CA ILE A 101 0.79 7.15 -1.36
C ILE A 101 0.75 7.65 -2.80
N LEU A 102 1.90 8.05 -3.31
CA LEU A 102 2.09 8.56 -4.65
C LEU A 102 2.75 7.48 -5.51
N GLY A 103 1.98 6.88 -6.43
CA GLY A 103 2.44 5.84 -7.35
C GLY A 103 2.80 6.42 -8.72
N THR A 104 1.85 6.47 -9.65
CA THR A 104 2.05 6.95 -11.03
C THR A 104 2.79 8.28 -11.08
N VAL A 105 2.45 9.23 -10.21
CA VAL A 105 3.08 10.56 -10.18
C VAL A 105 4.55 10.52 -9.75
N ALA A 106 4.99 9.48 -9.05
CA ALA A 106 6.41 9.31 -8.72
C ALA A 106 7.28 9.09 -9.97
N VAL A 107 6.70 8.51 -11.01
CA VAL A 107 7.35 8.33 -12.32
C VAL A 107 7.12 9.57 -13.21
N GLU A 108 5.88 10.02 -13.33
CA GLU A 108 5.50 11.09 -14.28
C GLU A 108 5.94 12.49 -13.82
N ASN A 109 5.93 12.76 -12.52
CA ASN A 109 6.29 14.06 -11.94
C ASN A 109 6.99 13.91 -10.57
N PRO A 110 8.24 13.43 -10.52
CA PRO A 110 8.97 13.25 -9.27
C PRO A 110 9.21 14.55 -8.50
N ALA A 111 9.12 15.71 -9.16
CA ALA A 111 9.24 17.02 -8.50
C ALA A 111 8.09 17.27 -7.54
N LEU A 112 6.85 16.87 -7.89
CA LEU A 112 5.69 16.95 -7.01
C LEU A 112 5.88 16.11 -5.75
N VAL A 113 6.43 14.89 -5.87
CA VAL A 113 6.70 14.03 -4.70
C VAL A 113 7.66 14.70 -3.72
N ARG A 114 8.73 15.32 -4.24
CA ARG A 114 9.72 16.05 -3.41
C ARG A 114 9.11 17.28 -2.75
N GLU A 115 8.27 18.01 -3.48
CA GLU A 115 7.54 19.17 -2.95
C GLU A 115 6.58 18.74 -1.83
N ALA A 116 5.76 17.73 -2.08
CA ALA A 116 4.81 17.18 -1.12
C ALA A 116 5.50 16.65 0.15
N ALA A 117 6.60 15.89 0.00
CA ALA A 117 7.34 15.36 1.14
C ALA A 117 7.96 16.46 2.02
N ARG A 118 8.36 17.59 1.43
CA ARG A 118 8.85 18.76 2.17
C ARG A 118 7.72 19.53 2.86
N ALA A 119 6.56 19.68 2.17
CA ALA A 119 5.39 20.39 2.72
C ALA A 119 4.72 19.58 3.84
N PHE A 120 4.72 18.26 3.75
CA PHE A 120 4.06 17.34 4.68
C PHE A 120 5.04 16.26 5.20
N PRO A 121 6.01 16.63 6.06
CA PRO A 121 7.03 15.70 6.56
C PRO A 121 6.42 14.49 7.25
N GLY A 122 6.87 13.28 6.86
CA GLY A 122 6.38 12.01 7.42
C GLY A 122 5.03 11.53 6.88
N GLN A 123 4.36 12.30 6.00
CA GLN A 123 3.00 12.01 5.54
C GLN A 123 2.92 11.62 4.05
N VAL A 124 4.06 11.49 3.37
CA VAL A 124 4.12 11.12 1.95
C VAL A 124 4.91 9.84 1.78
N ALA A 125 4.32 8.82 1.20
CA ALA A 125 4.98 7.60 0.77
C ALA A 125 4.98 7.49 -0.76
N VAL A 126 5.94 6.74 -1.30
CA VAL A 126 6.01 6.40 -2.71
C VAL A 126 5.56 4.95 -2.90
N GLY A 127 4.60 4.72 -3.79
CA GLY A 127 4.21 3.39 -4.27
C GLY A 127 5.04 3.01 -5.50
N ILE A 128 5.73 1.88 -5.41
CA ILE A 128 6.51 1.30 -6.51
C ILE A 128 5.93 -0.08 -6.80
N ASP A 129 5.03 -0.11 -7.77
CA ASP A 129 4.44 -1.36 -8.24
C ASP A 129 5.26 -1.87 -9.41
N ALA A 130 5.83 -3.07 -9.30
CA ALA A 130 6.77 -3.58 -10.29
C ALA A 130 6.37 -4.95 -10.83
N ARG A 131 6.64 -5.16 -12.12
CA ARG A 131 6.58 -6.46 -12.77
C ARG A 131 7.97 -6.79 -13.30
N ASN A 132 8.54 -7.89 -12.81
CA ASN A 132 9.92 -8.30 -13.16
C ASN A 132 10.98 -7.20 -12.93
N GLY A 133 10.81 -6.39 -11.87
CA GLY A 133 11.72 -5.30 -11.51
C GLY A 133 11.46 -3.97 -12.23
N LEU A 134 10.61 -3.92 -13.24
CA LEU A 134 10.23 -2.70 -13.96
C LEU A 134 8.93 -2.12 -13.42
N VAL A 135 8.89 -0.80 -13.24
CA VAL A 135 7.75 -0.10 -12.65
C VAL A 135 6.56 -0.06 -13.61
N ALA A 136 5.36 -0.33 -13.09
CA ALA A 136 4.10 -0.13 -13.79
C ALA A 136 3.33 1.06 -13.20
N THR A 137 2.55 1.73 -14.04
CA THR A 137 1.78 2.94 -13.70
C THR A 137 0.31 2.79 -14.07
N LYS A 138 -0.51 3.77 -13.69
CA LYS A 138 -1.94 3.87 -14.04
C LYS A 138 -2.76 2.64 -13.66
N GLY A 139 -2.62 2.18 -12.42
CA GLY A 139 -3.31 0.97 -11.96
C GLY A 139 -2.78 -0.30 -12.64
N TRP A 140 -1.46 -0.31 -12.95
CA TRP A 140 -0.71 -1.41 -13.59
C TRP A 140 -1.03 -1.62 -15.08
N ALA A 141 -1.75 -0.68 -15.69
CA ALA A 141 -2.14 -0.75 -17.11
C ALA A 141 -0.99 -0.40 -18.07
N GLU A 142 -0.01 0.37 -17.60
CA GLU A 142 1.14 0.77 -18.40
C GLU A 142 2.45 0.29 -17.76
N GLU A 143 3.26 -0.44 -18.52
CA GLU A 143 4.62 -0.81 -18.15
C GLU A 143 5.59 0.30 -18.58
N THR A 144 6.63 0.50 -17.79
CA THR A 144 7.70 1.48 -18.08
C THR A 144 9.05 0.77 -18.17
N ASP A 145 10.07 1.49 -18.68
CA ASP A 145 11.46 1.02 -18.67
C ASP A 145 12.21 1.44 -17.38
N VAL A 146 11.50 1.93 -16.37
CA VAL A 146 12.08 2.41 -15.12
C VAL A 146 12.31 1.24 -14.17
N ASP A 147 13.56 1.05 -13.74
CA ASP A 147 13.90 0.07 -12.70
C ASP A 147 13.35 0.53 -11.34
N ALA A 148 12.76 -0.39 -10.59
CA ALA A 148 12.14 -0.12 -9.29
C ALA A 148 13.15 0.39 -8.25
N THR A 149 14.37 -0.16 -8.24
CA THR A 149 15.44 0.23 -7.31
C THR A 149 15.99 1.61 -7.66
N ASP A 150 16.13 1.93 -8.96
CA ASP A 150 16.59 3.23 -9.40
C ASP A 150 15.55 4.32 -9.07
N LEU A 151 14.26 4.03 -9.25
CA LEU A 151 13.20 4.92 -8.82
C LEU A 151 13.24 5.15 -7.30
N ALA A 152 13.37 4.08 -6.51
CA ALA A 152 13.49 4.18 -5.06
C ALA A 152 14.65 5.07 -4.63
N LYS A 153 15.85 4.84 -5.18
CA LYS A 153 17.05 5.65 -4.92
C LYS A 153 16.87 7.12 -5.30
N SER A 154 16.10 7.42 -6.32
CA SER A 154 15.87 8.79 -6.75
C SER A 154 15.20 9.66 -5.68
N PHE A 155 14.59 9.06 -4.65
CA PHE A 155 13.91 9.74 -3.54
C PHE A 155 14.69 9.76 -2.22
N GLU A 156 15.95 9.24 -2.18
CA GLU A 156 16.76 9.14 -0.94
C GLU A 156 16.77 10.41 -0.10
N ASP A 157 17.00 11.57 -0.69
CA ASP A 157 17.08 12.84 0.03
C ASP A 157 15.79 13.67 -0.07
N ALA A 158 14.67 13.06 -0.48
CA ALA A 158 13.42 13.77 -0.71
C ALA A 158 12.57 14.00 0.55
N GLY A 159 12.83 13.25 1.64
CA GLY A 159 12.02 13.29 2.86
C GLY A 159 10.78 12.40 2.78
N VAL A 160 10.75 11.44 1.86
CA VAL A 160 9.68 10.44 1.73
C VAL A 160 9.65 9.54 2.98
N ALA A 161 8.46 9.33 3.54
CA ALA A 161 8.27 8.61 4.80
C ALA A 161 8.45 7.08 4.66
N ALA A 162 8.10 6.53 3.50
CA ALA A 162 8.23 5.11 3.19
C ALA A 162 8.15 4.86 1.68
N ILE A 163 8.72 3.73 1.25
CA ILE A 163 8.47 3.13 -0.06
C ILE A 163 7.60 1.90 0.15
N ILE A 164 6.49 1.80 -0.57
CA ILE A 164 5.67 0.60 -0.66
C ILE A 164 6.07 -0.11 -1.95
N TYR A 165 6.73 -1.26 -1.82
CA TYR A 165 7.15 -2.05 -2.97
C TYR A 165 6.20 -3.23 -3.19
N THR A 166 5.49 -3.22 -4.33
CA THR A 166 4.53 -4.27 -4.71
C THR A 166 5.09 -5.12 -5.86
N ASP A 167 5.21 -6.43 -5.67
CA ASP A 167 5.37 -7.38 -6.78
C ASP A 167 3.98 -7.71 -7.36
N ILE A 168 3.68 -7.14 -8.54
CA ILE A 168 2.38 -7.28 -9.21
C ILE A 168 2.08 -8.74 -9.56
N ASN A 169 3.10 -9.56 -9.91
CA ASN A 169 2.91 -10.96 -10.27
C ASN A 169 2.46 -11.80 -9.07
N ARG A 170 2.74 -11.34 -7.85
CA ARG A 170 2.40 -12.01 -6.59
C ARG A 170 1.10 -11.49 -5.99
N ASP A 171 0.67 -10.25 -6.36
CA ASP A 171 -0.50 -9.64 -5.72
C ASP A 171 -1.79 -10.44 -5.96
N GLY A 172 -2.49 -10.74 -4.88
CA GLY A 172 -3.71 -11.55 -4.88
C GLY A 172 -3.54 -13.02 -5.29
N ALA A 173 -2.32 -13.46 -5.64
CA ALA A 173 -2.06 -14.80 -6.16
C ALA A 173 -1.90 -15.88 -5.07
N MET A 174 -1.77 -15.50 -3.80
CA MET A 174 -1.60 -16.43 -2.66
C MET A 174 -0.41 -17.40 -2.85
N GLN A 175 0.72 -16.90 -3.34
CA GLN A 175 1.93 -17.68 -3.67
C GLN A 175 3.16 -17.26 -2.89
N GLY A 176 2.97 -16.52 -1.81
CA GLY A 176 4.05 -15.90 -1.04
C GLY A 176 4.62 -14.64 -1.71
N PRO A 177 5.18 -13.70 -0.91
CA PRO A 177 5.78 -12.46 -1.38
C PRO A 177 7.12 -12.69 -2.07
N ASN A 178 7.58 -11.72 -2.86
CA ASN A 178 8.92 -11.75 -3.44
C ASN A 178 9.94 -11.21 -2.42
N ILE A 179 10.35 -12.08 -1.49
CA ILE A 179 11.24 -11.73 -0.37
C ILE A 179 12.58 -11.23 -0.89
N GLU A 180 13.16 -11.88 -1.90
CA GLU A 180 14.47 -11.55 -2.43
C GLU A 180 14.49 -10.14 -3.04
N ALA A 181 13.55 -9.84 -3.94
CA ALA A 181 13.47 -8.52 -4.57
C ALA A 181 13.15 -7.42 -3.55
N THR A 182 12.23 -7.68 -2.60
CA THR A 182 11.89 -6.73 -1.54
C THR A 182 13.09 -6.43 -0.65
N ALA A 183 13.81 -7.47 -0.22
CA ALA A 183 15.00 -7.32 0.61
C ALA A 183 16.15 -6.63 -0.15
N ALA A 184 16.31 -6.92 -1.45
CA ALA A 184 17.31 -6.26 -2.29
C ALA A 184 17.04 -4.75 -2.39
N LEU A 185 15.79 -4.35 -2.65
CA LEU A 185 15.39 -2.95 -2.69
C LEU A 185 15.60 -2.29 -1.33
N ALA A 186 15.18 -2.93 -0.23
CA ALA A 186 15.33 -2.40 1.12
C ALA A 186 16.80 -2.20 1.55
N ARG A 187 17.74 -3.01 1.03
CA ARG A 187 19.17 -2.80 1.26
C ARG A 187 19.76 -1.69 0.39
N ALA A 188 19.12 -1.36 -0.72
CA ALA A 188 19.61 -0.37 -1.68
C ALA A 188 19.25 1.07 -1.31
N VAL A 189 18.34 1.27 -0.35
CA VAL A 189 17.84 2.58 0.09
C VAL A 189 17.86 2.71 1.61
N SER A 190 17.90 3.95 2.12
CA SER A 190 17.75 4.26 3.54
C SER A 190 16.29 4.52 3.94
N ILE A 191 15.43 4.77 2.96
CA ILE A 191 14.00 5.02 3.16
C ILE A 191 13.34 3.73 3.67
N PRO A 192 12.47 3.78 4.72
CA PRO A 192 11.74 2.63 5.20
C PRO A 192 10.93 1.92 4.09
N VAL A 193 11.10 0.60 3.93
CA VAL A 193 10.41 -0.18 2.90
C VAL A 193 9.30 -1.02 3.51
N ILE A 194 8.13 -0.99 2.87
CA ILE A 194 6.95 -1.80 3.18
C ILE A 194 6.75 -2.81 2.05
N ALA A 195 6.76 -4.10 2.38
CA ALA A 195 6.51 -5.18 1.43
C ALA A 195 5.03 -5.24 1.03
N SER A 196 4.75 -5.44 -0.25
CA SER A 196 3.39 -5.60 -0.77
C SER A 196 3.33 -6.64 -1.89
N GLY A 197 2.19 -7.33 -1.97
CA GLY A 197 1.94 -8.37 -2.95
C GLY A 197 2.36 -9.76 -2.50
N GLY A 198 1.39 -10.70 -2.44
CA GLY A 198 1.62 -12.13 -2.29
C GLY A 198 1.60 -12.69 -0.88
N VAL A 199 1.61 -11.89 0.19
CA VAL A 199 1.51 -12.42 1.57
C VAL A 199 0.28 -13.32 1.69
N SER A 200 0.50 -14.58 2.04
CA SER A 200 -0.52 -15.63 2.06
C SER A 200 -0.58 -16.42 3.37
N SER A 201 0.44 -16.31 4.21
CA SER A 201 0.55 -17.09 5.44
C SER A 201 1.35 -16.35 6.53
N LEU A 202 1.30 -16.88 7.75
CA LEU A 202 2.14 -16.41 8.86
C LEU A 202 3.63 -16.63 8.56
N ASP A 203 3.97 -17.76 7.94
CA ASP A 203 5.36 -18.07 7.58
C ASP A 203 5.94 -17.05 6.60
N ASP A 204 5.12 -16.51 5.67
CA ASP A 204 5.55 -15.43 4.77
C ASP A 204 5.92 -14.15 5.53
N LEU A 205 5.14 -13.79 6.55
CA LEU A 205 5.43 -12.62 7.38
C LEU A 205 6.70 -12.80 8.22
N ILE A 206 6.90 -14.00 8.77
CA ILE A 206 8.11 -14.36 9.50
C ILE A 206 9.31 -14.32 8.56
N ALA A 207 9.19 -14.87 7.35
CA ALA A 207 10.26 -14.87 6.37
C ALA A 207 10.60 -13.43 5.88
N LEU A 208 9.63 -12.54 5.74
CA LEU A 208 9.88 -11.11 5.47
C LEU A 208 10.60 -10.43 6.64
N ARG A 209 10.16 -10.67 7.88
CA ARG A 209 10.80 -10.12 9.07
C ARG A 209 12.27 -10.54 9.17
N ASP A 210 12.54 -11.81 8.88
CA ASP A 210 13.85 -12.45 9.07
C ASP A 210 14.72 -12.43 7.81
N CYS A 211 14.33 -11.71 6.75
CA CYS A 211 15.02 -11.69 5.45
C CYS A 211 16.40 -11.01 5.43
N GLY A 212 16.88 -10.52 6.57
CA GLY A 212 18.18 -9.85 6.72
C GLY A 212 18.20 -8.43 6.07
N ALA A 213 17.03 -7.84 5.81
CA ALA A 213 16.85 -6.45 5.50
C ALA A 213 15.89 -5.81 6.51
N SER A 214 16.10 -4.54 6.84
CA SER A 214 15.23 -3.84 7.79
C SER A 214 13.96 -3.37 7.06
N LEU A 215 12.91 -4.19 7.06
CA LEU A 215 11.61 -3.80 6.54
C LEU A 215 10.80 -3.07 7.61
N ASN A 216 10.15 -1.96 7.23
CA ASN A 216 9.21 -1.24 8.09
C ASN A 216 7.96 -2.06 8.37
N GLY A 217 7.44 -2.74 7.34
CA GLY A 217 6.22 -3.51 7.45
C GLY A 217 5.90 -4.36 6.25
N ALA A 218 4.75 -5.02 6.31
CA ALA A 218 4.17 -5.76 5.20
C ALA A 218 2.67 -5.46 5.09
N ILE A 219 2.18 -5.39 3.84
CA ILE A 219 0.76 -5.26 3.53
C ILE A 219 0.21 -6.65 3.28
N SER A 220 -0.90 -6.97 3.94
CA SER A 220 -1.67 -8.18 3.67
C SER A 220 -3.10 -7.82 3.31
N GLY A 221 -3.56 -8.36 2.21
CA GLY A 221 -4.91 -8.21 1.72
C GLY A 221 -5.64 -9.55 1.73
N ARG A 222 -5.68 -10.23 0.58
CA ARG A 222 -6.51 -11.40 0.32
C ARG A 222 -6.45 -12.48 1.41
N ALA A 223 -5.27 -12.76 1.95
CA ALA A 223 -5.09 -13.78 2.98
C ALA A 223 -5.93 -13.54 4.24
N LEU A 224 -6.13 -12.27 4.62
CA LEU A 224 -6.96 -11.90 5.77
C LEU A 224 -8.45 -12.13 5.47
N TYR A 225 -8.91 -11.84 4.27
CA TYR A 225 -10.31 -12.01 3.88
C TYR A 225 -10.69 -13.47 3.66
N ASP A 226 -9.78 -14.27 3.09
CA ASP A 226 -9.99 -15.70 2.85
C ASP A 226 -9.79 -16.55 4.12
N GLY A 227 -9.35 -15.94 5.26
CA GLY A 227 -9.06 -16.62 6.52
C GLY A 227 -7.80 -17.50 6.48
N ALA A 228 -6.95 -17.34 5.47
CA ALA A 228 -5.67 -18.04 5.37
C ALA A 228 -4.61 -17.46 6.34
N LEU A 229 -4.81 -16.22 6.77
CA LEU A 229 -4.00 -15.53 7.76
C LEU A 229 -4.90 -14.95 8.84
N ASP A 230 -4.74 -15.41 10.10
CA ASP A 230 -5.37 -14.78 11.25
C ASP A 230 -4.63 -13.50 11.63
N LEU A 231 -5.36 -12.37 11.67
CA LEU A 231 -4.75 -11.06 11.91
C LEU A 231 -4.17 -10.95 13.33
N ALA A 232 -4.87 -11.44 14.35
CA ALA A 232 -4.42 -11.33 15.73
C ALA A 232 -3.17 -12.19 15.98
N GLU A 233 -3.13 -13.40 15.42
CA GLU A 233 -1.96 -14.28 15.47
C GLU A 233 -0.76 -13.65 14.76
N ALA A 234 -0.97 -13.10 13.56
CA ALA A 234 0.06 -12.43 12.79
C ALA A 234 0.65 -11.21 13.52
N LEU A 235 -0.21 -10.38 14.13
CA LEU A 235 0.23 -9.22 14.92
C LEU A 235 1.05 -9.65 16.15
N ALA A 236 0.64 -10.72 16.83
CA ALA A 236 1.39 -11.24 17.98
C ALA A 236 2.78 -11.76 17.57
N ALA A 237 2.87 -12.50 16.46
CA ALA A 237 4.13 -13.03 15.95
C ALA A 237 5.11 -11.95 15.47
N LEU A 238 4.63 -10.83 14.98
CA LEU A 238 5.47 -9.72 14.51
C LEU A 238 5.97 -8.79 15.63
N LYS A 239 5.39 -8.89 16.84
CA LYS A 239 5.81 -8.16 18.04
C LYS A 239 6.91 -8.88 18.85
N SER A 240 7.07 -10.18 18.59
CA SER A 240 8.12 -11.03 19.17
C SER A 240 9.43 -10.88 18.41
#